data_9c3f15ee77f5df31496b17c6469ad23a
#
_entry.id   9c3f15ee77f5df31496b17c6469ad23a
#
_cell.length_a   1.000
_cell.length_b   1.000
_cell.length_c   1.000
_cell.angle_alpha   90.00
_cell.angle_beta   90.00
_cell.angle_gamma   90.00
#
_symmetry.space_group_name_H-M   'P 1'
#
loop_
_entity.id
_entity.type
_entity.pdbx_description
1 polymer ?
#
loop_
_entity_poly.entity_id
_entity_poly.type
_entity_poly.pdbx_seq_one_letter_code
_entity_poly.pdbx_strand_id
1 'polypeptide(L)'
;DHHGYIARVKASIAALNHDPEKLEILLVQFANLYRGGKKVQMSTRSGSFVTLEELRNEVGNDAARFFYVMRRSEQHMDFDLDLAKAKTNENPVFYIQYAHARICSVLKQADEKEITVNASDADLSLLVEESEKSLLKELSRYKGVVESSALQYEPHQLAYYLKDLA
;
A
#
# COMPACT_ATOMS: atom_id res chain seq x y z
N ASP A 1 -25.93 -3.51 -0.66
CA ASP A 1 -25.42 -3.54 -2.03
C ASP A 1 -25.60 -2.18 -2.69
N HIS A 2 -24.48 -1.46 -2.96
CA HIS A 2 -24.50 -0.11 -3.49
C HIS A 2 -24.48 -0.04 -5.03
N HIS A 3 -24.29 -1.16 -5.73
CA HIS A 3 -24.29 -1.19 -7.20
C HIS A 3 -25.56 -0.58 -7.81
N GLY A 4 -26.71 -0.88 -7.24
CA GLY A 4 -27.99 -0.34 -7.69
C GLY A 4 -28.16 1.18 -7.54
N TYR A 5 -27.29 1.83 -6.75
CA TYR A 5 -27.34 3.29 -6.58
C TYR A 5 -26.56 4.04 -7.64
N ILE A 6 -25.63 3.42 -8.36
CA ILE A 6 -24.79 4.08 -9.37
C ILE A 6 -25.66 4.80 -10.41
N ALA A 7 -26.60 4.07 -11.02
CA ALA A 7 -27.50 4.63 -12.03
C ALA A 7 -28.37 5.77 -11.47
N ARG A 8 -28.84 5.62 -10.22
CA ARG A 8 -29.65 6.65 -9.56
C ARG A 8 -28.87 7.94 -9.30
N VAL A 9 -27.63 7.82 -8.81
CA VAL A 9 -26.76 8.98 -8.56
C VAL A 9 -26.41 9.68 -9.86
N LYS A 10 -26.03 8.94 -10.92
CA LYS A 10 -25.78 9.49 -12.26
C LYS A 10 -27.03 10.20 -12.83
N ALA A 11 -28.22 9.62 -12.68
CA ALA A 11 -29.47 10.25 -13.11
C ALA A 11 -29.76 11.55 -12.33
N SER A 12 -29.44 11.60 -11.04
CA SER A 12 -29.59 12.82 -10.24
C SER A 12 -28.65 13.93 -10.70
N ILE A 13 -27.40 13.58 -11.05
CA ILE A 13 -26.43 14.53 -11.62
C ILE A 13 -26.94 15.11 -12.96
N ALA A 14 -27.46 14.24 -13.83
CA ALA A 14 -28.06 14.67 -15.11
C ALA A 14 -29.29 15.59 -14.90
N ALA A 15 -30.14 15.27 -13.93
CA ALA A 15 -31.30 16.09 -13.59
C ALA A 15 -30.95 17.50 -13.06
N LEU A 16 -29.72 17.64 -12.51
CA LEU A 16 -29.16 18.92 -12.09
C LEU A 16 -28.40 19.65 -13.21
N ASN A 17 -28.52 19.20 -14.48
CA ASN A 17 -27.86 19.73 -15.65
C ASN A 17 -26.31 19.64 -15.60
N HIS A 18 -25.78 18.64 -14.90
CA HIS A 18 -24.37 18.30 -14.92
C HIS A 18 -24.14 17.04 -15.75
N ASP A 19 -22.91 16.89 -16.25
CA ASP A 19 -22.50 15.73 -17.05
C ASP A 19 -22.27 14.52 -16.11
N PRO A 20 -23.10 13.47 -16.17
CA PRO A 20 -22.96 12.29 -15.31
C PRO A 20 -21.68 11.47 -15.61
N GLU A 21 -21.06 11.63 -16.77
CA GLU A 21 -19.83 10.90 -17.11
C GLU A 21 -18.60 11.49 -16.43
N LYS A 22 -18.71 12.70 -15.87
CA LYS A 22 -17.66 13.27 -15.00
C LYS A 22 -17.67 12.73 -13.58
N LEU A 23 -18.71 11.95 -13.21
CA LEU A 23 -18.79 11.30 -11.91
C LEU A 23 -18.19 9.90 -11.99
N GLU A 24 -17.07 9.71 -11.32
CA GLU A 24 -16.48 8.40 -11.09
C GLU A 24 -16.92 7.83 -9.74
N ILE A 25 -17.30 6.56 -9.73
CA ILE A 25 -17.79 5.88 -8.52
C ILE A 25 -16.94 4.63 -8.30
N LEU A 26 -16.17 4.66 -7.22
CA LEU A 26 -15.38 3.52 -6.78
C LEU A 26 -16.16 2.73 -5.72
N LEU A 27 -16.38 1.45 -5.97
CA LEU A 27 -16.99 0.55 -5.01
C LEU A 27 -15.89 -0.20 -4.23
N VAL A 28 -16.04 -0.20 -2.91
CA VAL A 28 -15.08 -0.85 -2.01
C VAL A 28 -15.74 -2.02 -1.30
N GLN A 29 -15.08 -3.16 -1.27
CA GLN A 29 -15.53 -4.35 -0.57
C GLN A 29 -15.29 -4.27 0.94
N PHE A 30 -16.00 -5.08 1.69
CA PHE A 30 -15.85 -5.16 3.13
C PHE A 30 -14.50 -5.76 3.53
N ALA A 31 -13.90 -5.17 4.57
CA ALA A 31 -12.80 -5.76 5.29
C ALA A 31 -13.30 -6.57 6.49
N ASN A 32 -12.82 -7.79 6.65
CA ASN A 32 -13.03 -8.60 7.85
C ASN A 32 -11.80 -8.47 8.74
N LEU A 33 -12.00 -8.32 10.05
CA LEU A 33 -10.90 -8.31 11.00
C LEU A 33 -10.72 -9.70 11.60
N TYR A 34 -9.45 -10.12 11.75
CA TYR A 34 -9.06 -11.36 12.39
C TYR A 34 -8.14 -11.10 13.58
N ARG A 35 -8.32 -11.85 14.66
CA ARG A 35 -7.47 -11.83 15.85
C ARG A 35 -7.32 -13.26 16.38
N GLY A 36 -6.08 -13.73 16.56
CA GLY A 36 -5.81 -15.11 16.96
C GLY A 36 -6.39 -16.14 15.98
N GLY A 37 -6.36 -15.85 14.66
CA GLY A 37 -6.93 -16.70 13.62
C GLY A 37 -8.46 -16.76 13.59
N LYS A 38 -9.16 -15.97 14.44
CA LYS A 38 -10.62 -15.93 14.51
C LYS A 38 -11.15 -14.60 14.00
N LYS A 39 -12.24 -14.67 13.22
CA LYS A 39 -12.93 -13.47 12.76
C LYS A 39 -13.53 -12.71 13.94
N VAL A 40 -13.20 -11.42 14.03
CA VAL A 40 -13.80 -10.50 14.99
C VAL A 40 -15.22 -10.21 14.54
N GLN A 41 -16.18 -10.51 15.42
CA GLN A 41 -17.58 -10.18 15.14
C GLN A 41 -17.80 -8.69 15.24
N MET A 42 -18.39 -8.12 14.18
CA MET A 42 -18.72 -6.71 14.11
C MET A 42 -20.21 -6.58 13.86
N SER A 43 -20.92 -5.98 14.79
CA SER A 43 -22.35 -5.73 14.67
C SER A 43 -22.71 -4.36 15.26
N THR A 44 -23.14 -3.48 14.39
CA THR A 44 -23.64 -2.15 14.81
C THR A 44 -24.90 -2.25 15.68
N ARG A 45 -25.68 -3.33 15.51
CA ARG A 45 -26.92 -3.56 16.29
C ARG A 45 -26.61 -4.01 17.72
N SER A 46 -25.57 -4.77 17.95
CA SER A 46 -25.14 -5.22 19.29
C SER A 46 -24.15 -4.25 19.96
N GLY A 47 -23.72 -3.19 19.28
CA GLY A 47 -22.69 -2.28 19.78
C GLY A 47 -21.28 -2.88 19.82
N SER A 48 -21.10 -4.08 19.25
CA SER A 48 -19.82 -4.78 19.24
C SER A 48 -19.13 -4.55 17.89
N PHE A 49 -18.23 -3.58 17.83
CA PHE A 49 -17.40 -3.31 16.65
C PHE A 49 -16.06 -2.71 17.07
N VAL A 50 -15.06 -2.94 16.24
CA VAL A 50 -13.75 -2.29 16.38
C VAL A 50 -13.75 -1.02 15.56
N THR A 51 -13.53 0.12 16.22
CA THR A 51 -13.43 1.40 15.53
C THR A 51 -12.13 1.52 14.76
N LEU A 52 -12.09 2.43 13.79
CA LEU A 52 -10.84 2.74 13.07
C LEU A 52 -9.77 3.29 14.03
N GLU A 53 -10.18 4.03 15.04
CA GLU A 53 -9.29 4.55 16.08
C GLU A 53 -8.66 3.43 16.91
N GLU A 54 -9.45 2.47 17.37
CA GLU A 54 -8.96 1.29 18.10
C GLU A 54 -8.00 0.48 17.24
N LEU A 55 -8.34 0.23 15.96
CA LEU A 55 -7.48 -0.48 15.04
C LEU A 55 -6.13 0.25 14.87
N ARG A 56 -6.15 1.54 14.62
CA ARG A 56 -4.92 2.36 14.48
C ARG A 56 -4.07 2.36 15.75
N ASN A 57 -4.70 2.43 16.92
CA ASN A 57 -3.99 2.39 18.20
C ASN A 57 -3.37 1.01 18.45
N GLU A 58 -3.99 -0.06 17.97
CA GLU A 58 -3.50 -1.43 18.15
C GLU A 58 -2.35 -1.79 17.20
N VAL A 59 -2.46 -1.49 15.90
CA VAL A 59 -1.49 -1.92 14.88
C VAL A 59 -0.54 -0.82 14.43
N GLY A 60 -0.79 0.41 14.80
CA GLY A 60 -0.07 1.59 14.32
C GLY A 60 -0.61 2.13 13.00
N ASN A 61 -0.33 3.39 12.73
CA ASN A 61 -0.87 4.11 11.59
C ASN A 61 -0.37 3.57 10.25
N ASP A 62 0.93 3.25 10.18
CA ASP A 62 1.58 2.77 8.96
C ASP A 62 1.02 1.40 8.54
N ALA A 63 0.93 0.46 9.49
CA ALA A 63 0.38 -0.86 9.23
C ALA A 63 -1.10 -0.77 8.85
N ALA A 64 -1.91 -0.01 9.58
CA ALA A 64 -3.32 0.17 9.25
C ALA A 64 -3.49 0.67 7.81
N ARG A 65 -2.80 1.75 7.43
CA ARG A 65 -2.90 2.32 6.08
C ARG A 65 -2.38 1.38 5.00
N PHE A 66 -1.22 0.77 5.21
CA PHE A 66 -0.60 -0.11 4.23
C PHE A 66 -1.47 -1.33 3.93
N PHE A 67 -1.96 -2.02 4.96
CA PHE A 67 -2.81 -3.20 4.77
C PHE A 67 -4.10 -2.86 4.01
N TYR A 68 -4.72 -1.71 4.29
CA TYR A 68 -5.92 -1.30 3.54
C TYR A 68 -5.63 -0.98 2.08
N VAL A 69 -4.53 -0.28 1.76
CA VAL A 69 -4.21 0.07 0.38
C VAL A 69 -3.55 -1.06 -0.41
N MET A 70 -3.06 -2.11 0.24
CA MET A 70 -2.43 -3.25 -0.42
C MET A 70 -3.43 -4.12 -1.21
N ARG A 71 -4.74 -3.95 -0.99
CA ARG A 71 -5.79 -4.68 -1.70
C ARG A 71 -6.48 -3.79 -2.72
N ARG A 72 -6.94 -4.39 -3.81
CA ARG A 72 -7.84 -3.72 -4.73
C ARG A 72 -9.15 -3.41 -4.05
N SER A 73 -9.77 -2.31 -4.44
CA SER A 73 -11.05 -1.88 -3.86
C SER A 73 -12.17 -2.92 -3.98
N GLU A 74 -12.21 -3.65 -5.10
CA GLU A 74 -13.22 -4.67 -5.39
C GLU A 74 -12.93 -6.04 -4.73
N GLN A 75 -11.79 -6.22 -4.09
CA GLN A 75 -11.41 -7.47 -3.43
C GLN A 75 -11.82 -7.49 -1.96
N HIS A 76 -12.31 -8.62 -1.50
CA HIS A 76 -12.47 -8.87 -0.07
C HIS A 76 -11.11 -8.83 0.63
N MET A 77 -11.10 -8.24 1.81
CA MET A 77 -9.91 -8.13 2.63
C MET A 77 -10.13 -8.83 3.96
N ASP A 78 -9.22 -9.72 4.29
CA ASP A 78 -9.06 -10.26 5.63
C ASP A 78 -7.87 -9.56 6.28
N PHE A 79 -8.16 -8.70 7.26
CA PHE A 79 -7.15 -7.94 8.00
C PHE A 79 -6.78 -8.73 9.26
N ASP A 80 -5.59 -9.32 9.24
CA ASP A 80 -5.04 -10.02 10.38
C ASP A 80 -4.29 -9.03 11.29
N LEU A 81 -4.87 -8.78 12.46
CA LEU A 81 -4.31 -7.85 13.46
C LEU A 81 -2.97 -8.35 14.03
N ASP A 82 -2.79 -9.66 14.14
CA ASP A 82 -1.57 -10.24 14.69
C ASP A 82 -0.43 -10.15 13.68
N LEU A 83 -0.71 -10.44 12.40
CA LEU A 83 0.23 -10.22 11.31
C LEU A 83 0.63 -8.75 11.19
N ALA A 84 -0.33 -7.83 11.30
CA ALA A 84 -0.06 -6.40 11.19
C ALA A 84 0.85 -5.85 12.31
N LYS A 85 0.90 -6.52 13.46
CA LYS A 85 1.79 -6.21 14.60
C LYS A 85 3.11 -6.96 14.57
N ALA A 86 3.22 -8.02 13.78
CA ALA A 86 4.38 -8.89 13.77
C ALA A 86 5.63 -8.15 13.26
N LYS A 87 6.75 -8.34 13.96
CA LYS A 87 8.07 -7.82 13.57
C LYS A 87 8.86 -8.92 12.85
N THR A 88 8.26 -9.47 11.81
CA THR A 88 8.82 -10.55 11.00
C THR A 88 8.69 -10.23 9.52
N ASN A 89 9.45 -10.93 8.68
CA ASN A 89 9.39 -10.74 7.23
C ASN A 89 8.04 -11.11 6.59
N GLU A 90 7.17 -11.79 7.33
CA GLU A 90 5.80 -12.09 6.90
C GLU A 90 4.92 -10.83 6.90
N ASN A 91 5.22 -9.86 7.78
CA ASN A 91 4.55 -8.57 7.79
C ASN A 91 5.16 -7.67 6.70
N PRO A 92 4.43 -7.35 5.62
CA PRO A 92 4.98 -6.58 4.51
C PRO A 92 5.40 -5.16 4.91
N VAL A 93 4.74 -4.56 5.89
CA VAL A 93 5.11 -3.23 6.40
C VAL A 93 6.47 -3.29 7.09
N PHE A 94 6.63 -4.25 8.00
CA PHE A 94 7.89 -4.45 8.70
C PHE A 94 9.02 -4.75 7.72
N TYR A 95 8.77 -5.59 6.73
CA TYR A 95 9.76 -5.97 5.71
C TYR A 95 10.27 -4.76 4.93
N ILE A 96 9.37 -3.90 4.44
CA ILE A 96 9.72 -2.68 3.71
C ILE A 96 10.46 -1.68 4.62
N GLN A 97 9.97 -1.46 5.84
CA GLN A 97 10.62 -0.57 6.81
C GLN A 97 12.01 -1.07 7.20
N TYR A 98 12.17 -2.38 7.33
CA TYR A 98 13.48 -3.00 7.62
C TYR A 98 14.47 -2.82 6.46
N ALA A 99 14.03 -3.02 5.22
CA ALA A 99 14.87 -2.76 4.05
C ALA A 99 15.32 -1.30 3.99
N HIS A 100 14.40 -0.34 4.20
CA HIS A 100 14.72 1.08 4.28
C HIS A 100 15.73 1.38 5.40
N ALA A 101 15.53 0.83 6.59
CA ALA A 101 16.45 1.04 7.71
C ALA A 101 17.86 0.51 7.41
N ARG A 102 17.97 -0.61 6.68
CA ARG A 102 19.26 -1.15 6.23
C ARG A 102 19.96 -0.23 5.23
N ILE A 103 19.22 0.30 4.25
CA ILE A 103 19.76 1.27 3.29
C ILE A 103 20.28 2.52 4.03
N CYS A 104 19.49 3.07 4.94
CA CYS A 104 19.91 4.20 5.76
C CYS A 104 21.19 3.91 6.56
N SER A 105 21.31 2.69 7.10
CA SER A 105 22.51 2.27 7.83
C SER A 105 23.75 2.19 6.93
N VAL A 106 23.59 1.72 5.68
CA VAL A 106 24.70 1.69 4.70
C VAL A 106 25.15 3.12 4.36
N LEU A 107 24.20 4.01 4.08
CA LEU A 107 24.51 5.40 3.78
C LEU A 107 25.23 6.10 4.95
N LYS A 108 24.74 5.86 6.17
CA LYS A 108 25.40 6.39 7.38
C LYS A 108 26.83 5.88 7.53
N GLN A 109 27.06 4.59 7.27
CA GLN A 109 28.43 4.02 7.31
C GLN A 109 29.34 4.60 6.22
N ALA A 110 28.79 4.92 5.04
CA ALA A 110 29.54 5.61 4.00
C ALA A 110 29.99 7.01 4.47
N ASP A 111 29.07 7.78 5.07
CA ASP A 111 29.37 9.09 5.63
C ASP A 111 30.44 9.02 6.74
N GLU A 112 30.31 8.06 7.67
CA GLU A 112 31.29 7.84 8.75
C GLU A 112 32.69 7.46 8.24
N LYS A 113 32.77 6.87 7.06
CA LYS A 113 34.03 6.50 6.38
C LYS A 113 34.50 7.55 5.38
N GLU A 114 33.86 8.71 5.34
CA GLU A 114 34.14 9.79 4.40
C GLU A 114 34.08 9.36 2.92
N ILE A 115 33.26 8.33 2.61
CA ILE A 115 33.05 7.86 1.24
C ILE A 115 32.04 8.79 0.58
N THR A 116 32.53 9.65 -0.31
CA THR A 116 31.68 10.52 -1.11
C THR A 116 31.24 9.80 -2.37
N VAL A 117 29.94 9.63 -2.56
CA VAL A 117 29.37 9.07 -3.80
C VAL A 117 28.82 10.22 -4.65
N ASN A 118 29.42 10.42 -5.82
CA ASN A 118 28.90 11.35 -6.81
C ASN A 118 28.26 10.53 -7.94
N ALA A 119 26.93 10.53 -8.00
CA ALA A 119 26.17 9.75 -8.97
C ALA A 119 26.47 10.14 -10.44
N SER A 120 26.87 11.41 -10.68
CA SER A 120 27.23 11.87 -12.04
C SER A 120 28.55 11.30 -12.56
N ASP A 121 29.44 10.89 -11.66
CA ASP A 121 30.77 10.38 -12.00
C ASP A 121 30.85 8.85 -11.91
N ALA A 122 29.75 8.19 -11.54
CA ALA A 122 29.69 6.75 -11.38
C ALA A 122 29.75 6.03 -12.73
N ASP A 123 30.69 5.12 -12.86
CA ASP A 123 30.78 4.22 -14.03
C ASP A 123 29.79 3.05 -13.86
N LEU A 124 28.60 3.21 -14.42
CA LEU A 124 27.55 2.19 -14.37
C LEU A 124 27.89 0.91 -15.15
N SER A 125 28.93 0.91 -15.99
CA SER A 125 29.37 -0.28 -16.72
C SER A 125 29.97 -1.34 -15.80
N LEU A 126 30.36 -0.95 -14.58
CA LEU A 126 30.85 -1.85 -13.53
C LEU A 126 29.76 -2.68 -12.84
N LEU A 127 28.48 -2.30 -13.01
CA LEU A 127 27.32 -3.03 -12.45
C LEU A 127 26.98 -4.23 -13.35
N VAL A 128 27.73 -5.31 -13.20
CA VAL A 128 27.65 -6.49 -14.08
C VAL A 128 26.90 -7.67 -13.46
N GLU A 129 26.75 -7.67 -12.14
CA GLU A 129 26.08 -8.74 -11.42
C GLU A 129 24.56 -8.77 -11.71
N GLU A 130 23.99 -9.97 -11.73
CA GLU A 130 22.54 -10.12 -12.00
C GLU A 130 21.66 -9.46 -10.93
N SER A 131 22.08 -9.43 -9.68
CA SER A 131 21.40 -8.73 -8.59
C SER A 131 21.39 -7.20 -8.82
N GLU A 132 22.50 -6.62 -9.28
CA GLU A 132 22.62 -5.20 -9.59
C GLU A 132 21.70 -4.82 -10.77
N LYS A 133 21.73 -5.61 -11.84
CA LYS A 133 20.86 -5.41 -13.02
C LYS A 133 19.38 -5.56 -12.66
N SER A 134 19.04 -6.52 -11.81
CA SER A 134 17.68 -6.72 -11.32
C SER A 134 17.18 -5.50 -10.52
N LEU A 135 18.02 -4.99 -9.63
CA LEU A 135 17.72 -3.79 -8.84
C LEU A 135 17.52 -2.56 -9.75
N LEU A 136 18.42 -2.33 -10.71
CA LEU A 136 18.29 -1.22 -11.65
C LEU A 136 17.02 -1.32 -12.49
N LYS A 137 16.66 -2.53 -12.94
CA LYS A 137 15.42 -2.79 -13.66
C LYS A 137 14.21 -2.46 -12.80
N GLU A 138 14.21 -2.87 -11.53
CA GLU A 138 13.09 -2.59 -10.62
C GLU A 138 12.99 -1.08 -10.34
N LEU A 139 14.10 -0.40 -10.08
CA LEU A 139 14.11 1.05 -9.89
C LEU A 139 13.58 1.81 -11.13
N SER A 140 13.86 1.34 -12.34
CA SER A 140 13.39 1.96 -13.58
C SER A 140 11.87 1.91 -13.75
N ARG A 141 11.18 0.97 -13.11
CA ARG A 141 9.73 0.81 -13.14
C ARG A 141 8.97 1.87 -12.32
N TYR A 142 9.65 2.52 -11.35
CA TYR A 142 9.02 3.38 -10.36
C TYR A 142 8.08 4.43 -10.97
N LYS A 143 8.57 5.17 -11.96
CA LYS A 143 7.76 6.22 -12.61
C LYS A 143 6.46 5.68 -13.21
N GLY A 144 6.55 4.58 -13.96
CA GLY A 144 5.38 3.95 -14.58
C GLY A 144 4.39 3.39 -13.54
N VAL A 145 4.90 2.84 -12.44
CA VAL A 145 4.05 2.34 -11.34
C VAL A 145 3.28 3.48 -10.68
N VAL A 146 3.95 4.59 -10.38
CA VAL A 146 3.29 5.77 -9.78
C VAL A 146 2.22 6.34 -10.71
N GLU A 147 2.55 6.50 -12.00
CA GLU A 147 1.62 7.02 -13.02
C GLU A 147 0.40 6.11 -13.18
N SER A 148 0.62 4.81 -13.35
CA SER A 148 -0.46 3.83 -13.47
C SER A 148 -1.34 3.79 -12.22
N SER A 149 -0.72 3.75 -11.03
CA SER A 149 -1.44 3.75 -9.74
C SER A 149 -2.35 4.96 -9.59
N ALA A 150 -1.89 6.14 -10.02
CA ALA A 150 -2.66 7.37 -9.92
C ALA A 150 -3.81 7.42 -10.94
N LEU A 151 -3.52 7.09 -12.21
CA LEU A 151 -4.52 7.16 -13.29
C LEU A 151 -5.65 6.12 -13.13
N GLN A 152 -5.33 4.96 -12.54
CA GLN A 152 -6.28 3.86 -12.38
C GLN A 152 -6.92 3.79 -10.99
N TYR A 153 -6.57 4.71 -10.07
CA TYR A 153 -6.98 4.66 -8.66
C TYR A 153 -6.60 3.33 -7.97
N GLU A 154 -5.43 2.80 -8.31
CA GLU A 154 -4.93 1.51 -7.84
C GLU A 154 -3.66 1.63 -6.97
N PRO A 155 -3.73 2.23 -5.77
CA PRO A 155 -2.56 2.43 -4.90
C PRO A 155 -1.89 1.12 -4.46
N HIS A 156 -2.58 -0.02 -4.56
CA HIS A 156 -2.02 -1.34 -4.29
C HIS A 156 -0.83 -1.68 -5.19
N GLN A 157 -0.78 -1.16 -6.43
CA GLN A 157 0.35 -1.38 -7.33
C GLN A 157 1.66 -0.82 -6.74
N LEU A 158 1.59 0.36 -6.08
CA LEU A 158 2.74 0.94 -5.41
C LEU A 158 3.15 0.13 -4.17
N ALA A 159 2.19 -0.40 -3.41
CA ALA A 159 2.46 -1.25 -2.27
C ALA A 159 3.18 -2.55 -2.67
N TYR A 160 2.76 -3.18 -3.76
CA TYR A 160 3.44 -4.37 -4.31
C TYR A 160 4.82 -4.03 -4.84
N TYR A 161 4.96 -2.94 -5.59
CA TYR A 161 6.25 -2.47 -6.07
C TYR A 161 7.26 -2.27 -4.92
N LEU A 162 6.85 -1.63 -3.83
CA LEU A 162 7.72 -1.43 -2.67
C LEU A 162 8.13 -2.74 -1.99
N LYS A 163 7.22 -3.72 -1.96
CA LYS A 163 7.51 -5.05 -1.43
C LYS A 163 8.51 -5.81 -2.31
N ASP A 164 8.35 -5.71 -3.63
CA ASP A 164 9.23 -6.38 -4.59
C ASP A 164 10.64 -5.74 -4.60
N LEU A 165 10.70 -4.41 -4.43
CA LEU A 165 11.95 -3.66 -4.35
C LEU A 165 12.73 -3.96 -3.05
N ALA A 166 12.05 -4.19 -1.92
CA ALA A 166 12.65 -4.46 -0.62
C ALA A 166 13.28 -5.86 -0.52
#